data_d13721f17b8f75497ef80a40fd76c836
#
_entry.id   d13721f17b8f75497ef80a40fd76c836
#
_cell.length_a   1.000
_cell.length_b   1.000
_cell.length_c   1.000
_cell.angle_alpha   90.00
_cell.angle_beta   90.00
_cell.angle_gamma   90.00
#
_symmetry.space_group_name_H-M   'P 1'
#
loop_
_entity.id
_entity.type
_entity.pdbx_description
1 polymer ?
#
loop_
_entity_poly.entity_id
_entity_poly.type
_entity_poly.pdbx_seq_one_letter_code
_entity_poly.pdbx_strand_id
1 'polypeptide(L)'
;MARTKIDYGIDLGTTNSSIARNDAGEIRIIKSDDTTQTDTTSSCVLYDKKKRMIIGLNALNGRNKGAEDSFARYMKGEKTLDENSFIEFKRTMGTDKKYESSHMGRNFSSEELSAEVLKKLKSYVRDDDEISAIVITVPAMFQQPQ
;
A
#
# COMPACT_ATOMS: atom_id res chain seq x y z
N MET A 1 -4.68 -18.67 -26.19
CA MET A 1 -3.43 -19.38 -25.79
C MET A 1 -3.14 -19.11 -24.32
N ALA A 2 -2.77 -20.12 -23.56
CA ALA A 2 -2.24 -19.91 -22.23
C ALA A 2 -0.93 -19.10 -22.31
N ARG A 3 -0.77 -18.08 -21.48
CA ARG A 3 0.48 -17.33 -21.39
C ARG A 3 1.54 -18.21 -20.73
N THR A 4 2.68 -18.32 -21.37
CA THR A 4 3.81 -19.12 -20.89
C THR A 4 4.88 -18.28 -20.19
N LYS A 5 4.73 -16.96 -20.20
CA LYS A 5 5.70 -16.03 -19.61
C LYS A 5 5.02 -15.09 -18.61
N ILE A 6 5.62 -14.99 -17.44
CA ILE A 6 5.26 -14.04 -16.39
C ILE A 6 6.37 -13.00 -16.33
N ASP A 7 6.03 -11.73 -16.49
CA ASP A 7 7.02 -10.66 -16.55
C ASP A 7 7.29 -10.04 -15.19
N TYR A 8 6.26 -9.98 -14.31
CA TYR A 8 6.34 -9.37 -13.00
C TYR A 8 5.67 -10.22 -11.93
N GLY A 9 6.19 -10.14 -10.72
CA GLY A 9 5.59 -10.69 -9.51
C GLY A 9 5.39 -9.60 -8.47
N ILE A 10 4.24 -9.57 -7.83
CA ILE A 10 3.93 -8.68 -6.70
C ILE A 10 3.64 -9.53 -5.48
N ASP A 11 4.31 -9.22 -4.38
CA ASP A 11 3.94 -9.66 -3.06
C ASP A 11 3.22 -8.51 -2.34
N LEU A 12 1.90 -8.63 -2.24
CA LEU A 12 1.07 -7.70 -1.49
C LEU A 12 1.04 -8.13 -0.03
N GLY A 13 1.94 -7.59 0.77
CA GLY A 13 2.07 -7.91 2.20
C GLY A 13 1.16 -7.07 3.09
N THR A 14 0.91 -7.55 4.32
CA THR A 14 0.15 -6.81 5.33
C THR A 14 0.89 -5.55 5.79
N THR A 15 2.19 -5.67 5.98
CA THR A 15 3.06 -4.59 6.47
C THR A 15 3.89 -3.98 5.36
N ASN A 16 4.48 -4.81 4.50
CA ASN A 16 5.31 -4.40 3.39
C ASN A 16 4.91 -5.15 2.13
N SER A 17 5.07 -4.49 1.00
CA SER A 17 4.81 -5.05 -0.32
C SER A 17 6.04 -4.87 -1.22
N SER A 18 6.18 -5.72 -2.22
CA SER A 18 7.29 -5.64 -3.18
C SER A 18 6.86 -6.02 -4.58
N ILE A 19 7.65 -5.58 -5.56
CA ILE A 19 7.49 -5.95 -6.97
C ILE A 19 8.83 -6.43 -7.52
N ALA A 20 8.81 -7.52 -8.26
CA ALA A 20 9.97 -8.06 -8.95
C ALA A 20 9.70 -8.21 -10.45
N ARG A 21 10.75 -8.07 -11.23
CA ARG A 21 10.78 -8.35 -12.66
C ARG A 21 11.42 -9.70 -12.93
N ASN A 22 10.89 -10.39 -13.93
CA ASN A 22 11.46 -11.61 -14.46
C ASN A 22 12.10 -11.34 -15.83
N ASP A 23 13.41 -11.23 -15.85
CA ASP A 23 14.19 -11.05 -17.06
C ASP A 23 14.74 -12.41 -17.53
N ALA A 24 13.99 -13.08 -18.41
CA ALA A 24 14.38 -14.38 -18.99
C ALA A 24 14.81 -15.44 -17.95
N GLY A 25 14.12 -15.47 -16.80
CA GLY A 25 14.40 -16.40 -15.71
C GLY A 25 15.23 -15.80 -14.56
N GLU A 26 15.84 -14.65 -14.76
CA GLU A 26 16.51 -13.91 -13.69
C GLU A 26 15.52 -12.98 -12.98
N ILE A 27 15.33 -13.20 -11.68
CA ILE A 27 14.39 -12.42 -10.87
C ILE A 27 15.13 -11.26 -10.21
N ARG A 28 14.63 -10.06 -10.43
CA ARG A 28 15.18 -8.83 -9.84
C ARG A 28 14.08 -8.02 -9.16
N ILE A 29 14.28 -7.68 -7.88
CA ILE A 29 13.37 -6.80 -7.17
C ILE A 29 13.53 -5.38 -7.70
N ILE A 30 12.41 -4.72 -7.97
CA ILE A 30 12.38 -3.30 -8.34
C ILE A 30 12.33 -2.49 -7.05
N LYS A 31 13.32 -1.62 -6.88
CA LYS A 31 13.41 -0.77 -5.68
C LYS A 31 12.34 0.31 -5.67
N SER A 32 11.97 0.72 -4.45
CA SER A 32 11.05 1.84 -4.25
C SER A 32 11.60 3.14 -4.84
N ASP A 33 10.72 4.07 -5.15
CA ASP A 33 11.04 5.38 -5.71
C ASP A 33 11.31 6.46 -4.66
N ASP A 34 11.27 6.10 -3.38
CA ASP A 34 11.64 7.01 -2.31
C ASP A 34 13.17 7.16 -2.16
N THR A 35 13.58 8.06 -1.30
CA THR A 35 15.00 8.37 -1.09
C THR A 35 15.84 7.19 -0.57
N THR A 36 15.20 6.20 0.02
CA THR A 36 15.87 5.02 0.58
C THR A 36 16.09 3.91 -0.44
N GLN A 37 15.32 3.88 -1.52
CA GLN A 37 15.39 2.87 -2.60
C GLN A 37 15.46 1.43 -2.06
N THR A 38 14.51 1.09 -1.19
CA THR A 38 14.43 -0.23 -0.56
C THR A 38 13.75 -1.27 -1.46
N ASP A 39 13.98 -2.54 -1.15
CA ASP A 39 13.36 -3.68 -1.85
C ASP A 39 11.86 -3.82 -1.52
N THR A 40 11.39 -3.13 -0.50
CA THR A 40 9.99 -3.18 -0.07
C THR A 40 9.39 -1.79 0.04
N THR A 41 8.07 -1.72 -0.11
CA THR A 41 7.26 -0.52 0.11
C THR A 41 6.31 -0.79 1.27
N SER A 42 6.27 0.11 2.25
CA SER A 42 5.32 -0.03 3.36
C SER A 42 3.89 -0.02 2.84
N SER A 43 3.08 -1.01 3.25
CA SER A 43 1.65 -1.10 2.93
C SER A 43 0.86 -0.10 3.77
N CYS A 44 1.16 1.18 3.59
CA CYS A 44 0.58 2.30 4.31
C CYS A 44 0.07 3.35 3.33
N VAL A 45 -1.17 3.80 3.54
CA VAL A 45 -1.81 4.87 2.75
C VAL A 45 -2.18 6.00 3.69
N LEU A 46 -1.81 7.23 3.34
CA LEU A 46 -2.12 8.43 4.10
C LEU A 46 -2.75 9.48 3.18
N TYR A 47 -3.80 10.13 3.65
CA TYR A 47 -4.40 11.31 3.01
C TYR A 47 -4.12 12.55 3.85
N ASP A 48 -3.37 13.50 3.30
CA ASP A 48 -3.03 14.73 4.00
C ASP A 48 -4.19 15.74 4.02
N LYS A 49 -4.02 16.85 4.74
CA LYS A 49 -5.03 17.93 4.82
C LYS A 49 -5.34 18.59 3.47
N LYS A 50 -4.44 18.47 2.50
CA LYS A 50 -4.65 18.94 1.11
C LYS A 50 -5.28 17.88 0.22
N LYS A 51 -5.75 16.78 0.79
CA LYS A 51 -6.35 15.62 0.10
C LYS A 51 -5.38 14.91 -0.85
N ARG A 52 -4.08 15.05 -0.64
CA ARG A 52 -3.07 14.31 -1.42
C ARG A 52 -2.87 12.94 -0.80
N MET A 53 -2.83 11.93 -1.66
CA MET A 53 -2.54 10.56 -1.26
C MET A 53 -1.03 10.33 -1.22
N ILE A 54 -0.56 9.77 -0.12
CA ILE A 54 0.83 9.40 0.11
C ILE A 54 0.84 7.90 0.42
N ILE A 55 1.77 7.16 -0.17
CA ILE A 55 1.88 5.71 0.00
C ILE A 55 3.33 5.34 0.32
N GLY A 56 3.51 4.29 1.10
CA GLY A 56 4.81 3.72 1.43
C GLY A 56 5.48 4.36 2.63
N LEU A 57 6.79 4.50 2.61
CA LEU A 57 7.60 4.98 3.75
C LEU A 57 7.18 6.38 4.21
N ASN A 58 6.93 7.29 3.28
CA ASN A 58 6.52 8.65 3.63
C ASN A 58 5.15 8.68 4.31
N ALA A 59 4.23 7.78 3.93
CA ALA A 59 2.95 7.61 4.61
C ALA A 59 3.14 7.06 6.02
N LEU A 60 4.00 6.06 6.19
CA LEU A 60 4.31 5.47 7.48
C LEU A 60 4.95 6.49 8.43
N ASN A 61 5.91 7.28 7.94
CA ASN A 61 6.54 8.35 8.70
C ASN A 61 5.54 9.43 9.11
N GLY A 62 4.65 9.81 8.20
CA GLY A 62 3.56 10.76 8.49
C GLY A 62 2.58 10.22 9.54
N ARG A 63 2.25 8.92 9.47
CA ARG A 63 1.43 8.24 10.47
C ARG A 63 2.09 8.26 11.85
N ASN A 64 3.36 7.90 11.94
CA ASN A 64 4.10 7.85 13.20
C ASN A 64 4.19 9.24 13.84
N LYS A 65 4.49 10.27 13.05
CA LYS A 65 4.48 11.66 13.52
C LYS A 65 3.09 12.09 13.99
N GLY A 66 2.06 11.76 13.25
CA GLY A 66 0.66 12.03 13.64
C GLY A 66 0.26 11.35 14.94
N ALA A 67 0.75 10.15 15.22
CA ALA A 67 0.53 9.45 16.47
C ALA A 67 1.22 10.16 17.65
N GLU A 68 2.45 10.62 17.47
CA GLU A 68 3.18 11.42 18.48
C GLU A 68 2.45 12.74 18.78
N ASP A 69 2.03 13.46 17.76
CA ASP A 69 1.28 14.71 17.90
C ASP A 69 -0.08 14.47 18.60
N SER A 70 -0.76 13.38 18.27
CA SER A 70 -2.03 13.00 18.88
C SER A 70 -1.86 12.66 20.35
N PHE A 71 -0.81 11.94 20.71
CA PHE A 71 -0.51 11.64 22.11
C PHE A 71 -0.19 12.92 22.91
N ALA A 72 0.61 13.81 22.35
CA ALA A 72 0.94 15.09 22.98
C ALA A 72 -0.32 15.96 23.21
N ARG A 73 -1.26 15.96 22.28
CA ARG A 73 -2.56 16.65 22.40
C ARG A 73 -3.46 15.98 23.43
N TYR A 74 -3.51 14.65 23.45
CA TYR A 74 -4.25 13.89 24.46
C TYR A 74 -3.77 14.23 25.86
N MET A 75 -2.46 14.32 26.10
CA MET A 75 -1.89 14.70 27.39
C MET A 75 -2.26 16.12 27.82
N LYS A 76 -2.64 16.98 26.87
CA LYS A 76 -3.15 18.34 27.13
C LYS A 76 -4.67 18.39 27.29
N GLY A 77 -5.36 17.24 27.29
CA GLY A 77 -6.82 17.16 27.38
C GLY A 77 -7.56 17.54 26.10
N GLU A 78 -6.86 17.64 24.97
CA GLU A 78 -7.48 17.90 23.68
C GLU A 78 -8.07 16.61 23.09
N LYS A 79 -9.22 16.74 22.43
CA LYS A 79 -9.83 15.62 21.71
C LYS A 79 -8.95 15.27 20.51
N THR A 80 -8.35 14.09 20.58
CA THR A 80 -7.52 13.56 19.47
C THR A 80 -8.37 12.71 18.55
N LEU A 81 -8.07 12.70 17.30
CA LEU A 81 -8.30 11.68 16.28
C LEU A 81 -8.78 12.28 14.98
N ASP A 82 -7.82 12.42 14.09
CA ASP A 82 -8.05 12.25 12.66
C ASP A 82 -7.02 11.25 12.15
N GLU A 83 -7.32 9.98 12.30
CA GLU A 83 -6.53 8.97 11.63
C GLU A 83 -6.90 8.99 10.15
N ASN A 84 -6.05 9.66 9.34
CA ASN A 84 -6.14 9.65 7.89
C ASN A 84 -5.03 8.80 7.28
N SER A 85 -4.47 7.89 8.07
CA SER A 85 -3.43 6.95 7.68
C SER A 85 -3.85 5.53 8.02
N PHE A 86 -3.69 4.64 7.06
CA PHE A 86 -4.21 3.27 7.11
C PHE A 86 -3.09 2.28 6.91
N ILE A 87 -3.05 1.27 7.77
CA ILE A 87 -2.13 0.14 7.73
C ILE A 87 -2.90 -1.16 7.95
N GLU A 88 -2.26 -2.29 7.65
CA GLU A 88 -2.80 -3.64 7.91
C GLU A 88 -4.18 -3.92 7.29
N PHE A 89 -4.63 -3.10 6.35
CA PHE A 89 -5.95 -3.23 5.72
C PHE A 89 -6.10 -4.53 4.93
N LYS A 90 -5.03 -5.17 4.52
CA LYS A 90 -5.07 -6.49 3.88
C LYS A 90 -5.73 -7.55 4.76
N ARG A 91 -5.60 -7.45 6.09
CA ARG A 91 -6.19 -8.39 7.04
C ARG A 91 -7.72 -8.40 7.02
N THR A 92 -8.33 -7.33 6.55
CA THR A 92 -9.78 -7.14 6.52
C THR A 92 -10.37 -7.19 5.11
N MET A 93 -9.60 -7.62 4.12
CA MET A 93 -10.11 -7.86 2.78
C MET A 93 -11.20 -8.94 2.81
N GLY A 94 -12.24 -8.75 2.01
CA GLY A 94 -13.41 -9.64 1.99
C GLY A 94 -14.37 -9.47 3.17
N THR A 95 -14.15 -8.45 4.03
CA THR A 95 -15.04 -8.09 5.14
C THR A 95 -15.73 -6.75 4.91
N ASP A 96 -16.72 -6.42 5.74
CA ASP A 96 -17.42 -5.13 5.69
C ASP A 96 -16.64 -3.98 6.37
N LYS A 97 -15.40 -4.22 6.80
CA LYS A 97 -14.58 -3.20 7.44
C LYS A 97 -14.37 -2.01 6.52
N LYS A 98 -14.64 -0.82 7.05
CA LYS A 98 -14.37 0.47 6.39
C LYS A 98 -13.34 1.27 7.16
N TYR A 99 -12.59 2.05 6.42
CA TYR A 99 -11.55 2.96 6.91
C TYR A 99 -11.98 4.38 6.64
N GLU A 100 -12.31 5.11 7.68
CA GLU A 100 -12.81 6.47 7.56
C GLU A 100 -11.67 7.47 7.38
N SER A 101 -11.81 8.36 6.41
CA SER A 101 -10.92 9.51 6.22
C SER A 101 -11.69 10.81 6.35
N SER A 102 -11.44 11.56 7.41
CA SER A 102 -12.02 12.90 7.60
C SER A 102 -11.49 13.89 6.56
N HIS A 103 -10.23 13.79 6.17
CA HIS A 103 -9.65 14.65 5.13
C HIS A 103 -10.31 14.45 3.77
N MET A 104 -10.65 13.21 3.43
CA MET A 104 -11.34 12.89 2.17
C MET A 104 -12.86 12.98 2.27
N GLY A 105 -13.42 12.99 3.49
CA GLY A 105 -14.86 12.98 3.72
C GLY A 105 -15.54 11.70 3.24
N ARG A 106 -14.84 10.57 3.27
CA ARG A 106 -15.39 9.27 2.83
C ARG A 106 -14.70 8.10 3.53
N ASN A 107 -15.33 6.95 3.38
CA ASN A 107 -14.78 5.66 3.81
C ASN A 107 -14.13 4.93 2.65
N PHE A 108 -13.10 4.17 2.95
CA PHE A 108 -12.40 3.29 2.02
C PHE A 108 -12.58 1.83 2.45
N SER A 109 -12.71 0.94 1.49
CA SER A 109 -12.62 -0.50 1.74
C SER A 109 -11.17 -0.95 1.80
N SER A 110 -10.95 -2.15 2.32
CA SER A 110 -9.62 -2.79 2.30
C SER A 110 -9.11 -2.99 0.88
N GLU A 111 -10.00 -3.34 -0.03
CA GLU A 111 -9.71 -3.56 -1.45
C GLU A 111 -9.29 -2.26 -2.14
N GLU A 112 -9.97 -1.14 -1.86
CA GLU A 112 -9.59 0.18 -2.40
C GLU A 112 -8.19 0.58 -1.94
N LEU A 113 -7.88 0.44 -0.65
CA LEU A 113 -6.55 0.76 -0.12
C LEU A 113 -5.46 -0.18 -0.67
N SER A 114 -5.77 -1.46 -0.80
CA SER A 114 -4.85 -2.44 -1.41
C SER A 114 -4.58 -2.12 -2.87
N ALA A 115 -5.60 -1.70 -3.62
CA ALA A 115 -5.45 -1.29 -5.01
C ALA A 115 -4.51 -0.08 -5.16
N GLU A 116 -4.53 0.86 -4.22
CA GLU A 116 -3.61 2.00 -4.25
C GLU A 116 -2.16 1.57 -4.02
N VAL A 117 -1.92 0.60 -3.14
CA VAL A 117 -0.57 0.02 -2.96
C VAL A 117 -0.12 -0.70 -4.24
N LEU A 118 -0.99 -1.46 -4.89
CA LEU A 118 -0.68 -2.13 -6.17
C LEU A 118 -0.34 -1.12 -7.27
N LYS A 119 -1.10 -0.03 -7.37
CA LYS A 119 -0.82 1.06 -8.33
C LYS A 119 0.54 1.70 -8.05
N LYS A 120 0.89 1.90 -6.78
CA LYS A 120 2.19 2.44 -6.38
C LYS A 120 3.33 1.52 -6.82
N LEU A 121 3.23 0.22 -6.56
CA LEU A 121 4.23 -0.76 -7.00
C LEU A 121 4.34 -0.80 -8.53
N LYS A 122 3.22 -0.77 -9.24
CA LYS A 122 3.21 -0.68 -10.70
C LYS A 122 3.92 0.56 -11.22
N SER A 123 3.84 1.68 -10.51
CA SER A 123 4.50 2.93 -10.89
C SER A 123 6.03 2.86 -10.88
N TYR A 124 6.62 1.86 -10.21
CA TYR A 124 8.08 1.63 -10.24
C TYR A 124 8.55 0.97 -11.54
N VAL A 125 7.64 0.37 -12.29
CA VAL A 125 7.94 -0.18 -13.61
C VAL A 125 8.15 0.97 -14.58
N ARG A 126 9.21 0.89 -15.39
CA ARG A 126 9.55 1.93 -16.37
C ARG A 126 8.47 2.00 -17.45
N ASP A 127 8.17 3.21 -17.91
CA ASP A 127 7.10 3.47 -18.89
C ASP A 127 7.34 2.76 -20.23
N ASP A 128 8.60 2.45 -20.57
CA ASP A 128 8.99 1.72 -21.78
C ASP A 128 8.88 0.18 -21.64
N ASP A 129 8.61 -0.32 -20.43
CA ASP A 129 8.41 -1.73 -20.17
C ASP A 129 6.95 -2.13 -20.40
N GLU A 130 6.72 -3.02 -21.37
CA GLU A 130 5.39 -3.60 -21.57
C GLU A 130 5.09 -4.68 -20.54
N ILE A 131 4.05 -4.44 -19.72
CA ILE A 131 3.58 -5.42 -18.75
C ILE A 131 2.59 -6.36 -19.42
N SER A 132 3.01 -7.58 -19.73
CA SER A 132 2.14 -8.57 -20.38
C SER A 132 1.50 -9.55 -19.41
N ALA A 133 2.15 -9.86 -18.29
CA ALA A 133 1.59 -10.72 -17.24
C ALA A 133 2.19 -10.43 -15.86
N ILE A 134 1.32 -10.34 -14.86
CA ILE A 134 1.69 -10.17 -13.45
C ILE A 134 1.11 -11.34 -12.64
N VAL A 135 1.91 -11.87 -11.73
CA VAL A 135 1.44 -12.73 -10.64
C VAL A 135 1.39 -11.92 -9.35
N ILE A 136 0.27 -11.97 -8.65
CA ILE A 136 0.11 -11.34 -7.34
C ILE A 136 -0.06 -12.44 -6.32
N THR A 137 0.79 -12.47 -5.29
CA THR A 137 0.65 -13.41 -4.18
C THR A 137 -0.44 -12.93 -3.23
N VAL A 138 -1.24 -13.87 -2.75
CA VAL A 138 -2.31 -13.62 -1.78
C VAL A 138 -2.09 -14.50 -0.55
N PRO A 139 -2.54 -14.10 0.65
CA PRO A 139 -2.47 -14.97 1.82
C PRO A 139 -3.31 -16.24 1.61
N ALA A 140 -2.83 -17.35 2.18
CA ALA A 140 -3.55 -18.63 2.13
C ALA A 140 -4.94 -18.59 2.79
N MET A 141 -5.21 -17.60 3.62
CA MET A 141 -6.47 -17.43 4.35
C MET A 141 -7.45 -16.43 3.70
N PHE A 142 -7.21 -16.00 2.47
CA PHE A 142 -8.19 -15.20 1.76
C PHE A 142 -9.48 -16.01 1.55
N GLN A 143 -10.59 -15.45 1.99
CA GLN A 143 -11.91 -16.01 1.69
C GLN A 143 -12.36 -15.51 0.31
N GLN A 144 -12.95 -16.40 -0.48
CA GLN A 144 -13.53 -15.98 -1.77
C GLN A 144 -14.92 -15.38 -1.55
N PRO A 145 -15.32 -14.36 -2.38
CA PRO A 145 -14.59 -13.68 -3.45
C PRO A 145 -13.79 -12.46 -2.95
N GLN A 146 -12.54 -12.35 -3.39
CA GLN A 146 -11.66 -11.23 -3.01
C GLN A 146 -10.88 -10.67 -4.19
#